data_6239a37e02bbda73d28ac0c9c5fbb5f1
#
_entry.id   6239a37e02bbda73d28ac0c9c5fbb5f1
#
_cell.length_a   1.000
_cell.length_b   1.000
_cell.length_c   1.000
_cell.angle_alpha   90.00
_cell.angle_beta   90.00
_cell.angle_gamma   90.00
#
_symmetry.space_group_name_H-M   'P 1'
#
loop_
_entity.id
_entity.type
_entity.pdbx_description
1 polymer ?
#
loop_
_entity_poly.entity_id
_entity_poly.type
_entity_poly.pdbx_seq_one_letter_code
_entity_poly.pdbx_strand_id
1 'polypeptide(L)'
;ITASREKLIPDPRYGSLLASKFINCLMVDGKKSVAQSLFYKAMDIVSKKITEAEAIEVFNRAIENVKPSVEVRSKRVGGAAYQVPMQVNRNRQQSLGIRWMLQAVREKKGRPTHEKLAEEVVAAYKREGAAVTKRDNVHRMADANKAFAHFAW
;
A
#
# COMPACT_ATOMS: atom_id res chain seq x y z
N ILE A 1 -16.31 -1.40 6.09
CA ILE A 1 -15.40 -1.84 7.16
C ILE A 1 -15.04 -0.67 8.09
N THR A 2 -15.98 0.21 8.27
CA THR A 2 -15.81 1.37 9.16
C THR A 2 -15.86 0.98 10.64
N ALA A 3 -16.62 -0.07 10.98
CA ALA A 3 -16.73 -0.55 12.35
C ALA A 3 -15.42 -1.14 12.91
N SER A 4 -14.49 -1.52 12.05
CA SER A 4 -13.20 -2.08 12.49
C SER A 4 -12.20 -1.01 12.92
N ARG A 5 -12.44 0.26 12.56
CA ARG A 5 -11.51 1.35 12.86
C ARG A 5 -11.39 1.65 14.35
N GLU A 6 -12.52 1.60 15.05
CA GLU A 6 -12.55 1.81 16.49
C GLU A 6 -11.96 0.64 17.28
N LYS A 7 -11.91 -0.54 16.66
CA LYS A 7 -11.38 -1.76 17.25
C LYS A 7 -9.91 -2.03 16.90
N LEU A 8 -9.31 -1.19 16.05
CA LEU A 8 -7.92 -1.35 15.66
C LEU A 8 -7.01 -0.90 16.79
N ILE A 9 -6.17 -1.81 17.26
CA ILE A 9 -5.17 -1.51 18.29
C ILE A 9 -3.78 -1.50 17.67
N PRO A 10 -2.84 -0.67 18.20
CA PRO A 10 -1.47 -0.65 17.70
C PRO A 10 -0.82 -2.03 17.81
N ASP A 11 0.13 -2.31 16.91
CA ASP A 11 0.85 -3.57 16.98
C ASP A 11 1.72 -3.64 18.25
N PRO A 12 1.96 -4.85 18.80
CA PRO A 12 2.67 -4.96 20.07
C PRO A 12 4.16 -4.58 20.01
N ARG A 13 4.80 -4.72 18.85
CA ARG A 13 6.25 -4.48 18.74
C ARG A 13 6.59 -3.01 18.51
N TYR A 14 5.85 -2.32 17.62
CA TYR A 14 6.15 -0.95 17.22
C TYR A 14 5.14 0.07 17.71
N GLY A 15 4.01 -0.35 18.25
CA GLY A 15 2.94 0.55 18.66
C GLY A 15 2.33 1.32 17.49
N SER A 16 2.34 0.76 16.28
CA SER A 16 1.91 1.41 15.06
C SER A 16 0.54 0.92 14.61
N LEU A 17 -0.41 1.84 14.42
CA LEU A 17 -1.71 1.53 13.84
C LEU A 17 -1.60 1.11 12.37
N LEU A 18 -0.70 1.73 11.62
CA LEU A 18 -0.46 1.38 10.23
C LEU A 18 0.06 -0.05 10.10
N ALA A 19 1.05 -0.42 10.93
CA ALA A 19 1.58 -1.78 10.97
C ALA A 19 0.49 -2.79 11.33
N SER A 20 -0.35 -2.49 12.31
CA SER A 20 -1.46 -3.34 12.71
C SER A 20 -2.45 -3.55 11.56
N LYS A 21 -2.80 -2.49 10.86
CA LYS A 21 -3.70 -2.55 9.71
C LYS A 21 -3.07 -3.36 8.57
N PHE A 22 -1.79 -3.17 8.32
CA PHE A 22 -1.07 -3.93 7.30
C PHE A 22 -1.04 -5.42 7.63
N ILE A 23 -0.77 -5.78 8.88
CA ILE A 23 -0.78 -7.17 9.36
C ILE A 23 -2.16 -7.80 9.15
N ASN A 24 -3.23 -7.07 9.47
CA ASN A 24 -4.60 -7.55 9.25
C ASN A 24 -4.86 -7.83 7.76
N CYS A 25 -4.35 -6.99 6.87
CA CYS A 25 -4.49 -7.19 5.42
C CYS A 25 -3.59 -8.31 4.88
N LEU A 26 -2.45 -8.54 5.52
CA LEU A 26 -1.52 -9.62 5.19
C LEU A 26 -2.07 -10.99 5.62
N MET A 27 -2.89 -11.00 6.66
CA MET A 27 -3.45 -12.20 7.25
C MET A 27 -4.28 -13.01 6.24
N VAL A 28 -4.11 -14.34 6.28
CA VAL A 28 -4.87 -15.30 5.47
C VAL A 28 -5.55 -16.28 6.42
N ASP A 29 -6.83 -16.55 6.18
CA ASP A 29 -7.64 -17.52 6.95
C ASP A 29 -7.64 -17.27 8.46
N GLY A 30 -7.61 -16.00 8.87
CA GLY A 30 -7.65 -15.63 10.29
C GLY A 30 -6.38 -15.92 11.07
N LYS A 31 -5.28 -16.30 10.42
CA LYS A 31 -4.01 -16.68 11.08
C LYS A 31 -3.18 -15.45 11.42
N LYS A 32 -3.61 -14.67 12.41
CA LYS A 32 -2.98 -13.41 12.77
C LYS A 32 -1.55 -13.58 13.30
N SER A 33 -1.28 -14.60 14.10
CA SER A 33 0.06 -14.84 14.64
C SER A 33 1.08 -15.10 13.53
N VAL A 34 0.66 -15.81 12.47
CA VAL A 34 1.50 -16.05 11.30
C VAL A 34 1.80 -14.74 10.57
N ALA A 35 0.78 -13.90 10.35
CA ALA A 35 0.95 -12.61 9.68
C ALA A 35 1.86 -11.68 10.49
N GLN A 36 1.71 -11.62 11.81
CA GLN A 36 2.59 -10.85 12.69
C GLN A 36 4.04 -11.34 12.57
N SER A 37 4.26 -12.64 12.62
CA SER A 37 5.58 -13.23 12.50
C SER A 37 6.23 -12.89 11.16
N LEU A 38 5.48 -12.99 10.06
CA LEU A 38 5.97 -12.64 8.73
C LEU A 38 6.36 -11.16 8.66
N PHE A 39 5.51 -10.28 9.18
CA PHE A 39 5.78 -8.84 9.17
C PHE A 39 7.03 -8.51 9.98
N TYR A 40 7.16 -9.05 11.19
CA TYR A 40 8.31 -8.77 12.05
C TYR A 40 9.61 -9.33 11.48
N LYS A 41 9.58 -10.51 10.86
CA LYS A 41 10.74 -11.05 10.15
C LYS A 41 11.15 -10.15 8.97
N ALA A 42 10.17 -9.63 8.25
CA ALA A 42 10.42 -8.67 7.17
C ALA A 42 11.08 -7.40 7.72
N MET A 43 10.58 -6.87 8.84
CA MET A 43 11.15 -5.68 9.46
C MET A 43 12.58 -5.91 9.96
N ASP A 44 12.88 -7.09 10.46
CA ASP A 44 14.25 -7.46 10.86
C ASP A 44 15.22 -7.43 9.66
N ILE A 45 14.77 -7.90 8.50
CA ILE A 45 15.57 -7.84 7.27
C ILE A 45 15.73 -6.38 6.81
N VAL A 46 14.66 -5.59 6.87
CA VAL A 46 14.70 -4.17 6.52
C VAL A 46 15.70 -3.41 7.38
N SER A 47 15.74 -3.68 8.69
CA SER A 47 16.66 -3.03 9.60
C SER A 47 18.12 -3.31 9.29
N LYS A 48 18.41 -4.47 8.71
CA LYS A 48 19.78 -4.83 8.27
C LYS A 48 20.17 -4.16 6.97
N LYS A 49 19.22 -3.94 6.06
CA LYS A 49 19.47 -3.33 4.74
C LYS A 49 19.49 -1.82 4.78
N ILE A 50 18.65 -1.21 5.61
CA ILE A 50 18.56 0.24 5.79
C ILE A 50 18.94 0.56 7.22
N THR A 51 20.10 1.18 7.41
CA THR A 51 20.65 1.50 8.73
C THR A 51 20.46 2.96 9.14
N GLU A 52 20.05 3.81 8.21
CA GLU A 52 19.87 5.25 8.42
C GLU A 52 18.58 5.62 9.15
N ALA A 53 17.64 4.68 9.27
CA ALA A 53 16.36 4.87 9.93
C ALA A 53 15.90 3.56 10.58
N GLU A 54 15.00 3.65 11.55
CA GLU A 54 14.39 2.46 12.14
C GLU A 54 13.48 1.76 11.14
N ALA A 55 13.35 0.43 11.27
CA ALA A 55 12.58 -0.37 10.33
C ALA A 55 11.13 0.12 10.19
N ILE A 56 10.48 0.54 11.30
CA ILE A 56 9.11 1.03 11.23
C ILE A 56 9.02 2.37 10.48
N GLU A 57 10.01 3.23 10.60
CA GLU A 57 10.07 4.49 9.84
C GLU A 57 10.27 4.22 8.36
N VAL A 58 11.11 3.24 8.02
CA VAL A 58 11.30 2.80 6.63
C VAL A 58 9.99 2.29 6.06
N PHE A 59 9.26 1.47 6.83
CA PHE A 59 7.95 0.96 6.42
C PHE A 59 6.94 2.09 6.22
N ASN A 60 6.85 3.01 7.17
CA ASN A 60 5.93 4.15 7.08
C ASN A 60 6.21 4.98 5.82
N ARG A 61 7.48 5.26 5.54
CA ARG A 61 7.88 6.00 4.34
C ARG A 61 7.64 5.22 3.07
N ALA A 62 7.84 3.91 3.09
CA ALA A 62 7.55 3.05 1.95
C ALA A 62 6.07 3.11 1.57
N ILE A 63 5.19 2.99 2.55
CA ILE A 63 3.74 3.10 2.31
C ILE A 63 3.39 4.49 1.81
N GLU A 64 3.97 5.54 2.39
CA GLU A 64 3.74 6.93 1.95
C GLU A 64 4.14 7.12 0.49
N ASN A 65 5.25 6.51 0.06
CA ASN A 65 5.73 6.58 -1.32
C ASN A 65 4.84 5.83 -2.31
N VAL A 66 4.04 4.87 -1.84
CA VAL A 66 3.11 4.09 -2.68
C VAL A 66 1.72 4.73 -2.75
N LYS A 67 1.36 5.58 -1.81
CA LYS A 67 0.03 6.22 -1.77
C LYS A 67 -0.20 7.11 -3.00
N PRO A 68 -1.32 6.93 -3.73
CA PRO A 68 -1.66 7.80 -4.84
C PRO A 68 -2.37 9.07 -4.35
N SER A 69 -2.16 10.19 -5.03
CA SER A 69 -2.92 11.42 -4.79
C SER A 69 -4.17 11.50 -5.65
N VAL A 70 -4.18 10.81 -6.78
CA VAL A 70 -5.29 10.75 -7.72
C VAL A 70 -5.52 9.32 -8.18
N GLU A 71 -6.76 9.03 -8.56
CA GLU A 71 -7.12 7.76 -9.19
C GLU A 71 -8.07 8.01 -10.35
N VAL A 72 -8.31 7.00 -11.18
CA VAL A 72 -9.22 7.09 -12.32
C VAL A 72 -10.39 6.17 -12.05
N ARG A 73 -11.61 6.71 -12.17
CA ARG A 73 -12.85 5.93 -12.04
C ARG A 73 -13.67 6.03 -13.30
N SER A 74 -14.30 4.93 -13.68
CA SER A 74 -15.24 4.91 -14.79
C SER A 74 -16.54 5.61 -14.42
N LYS A 75 -17.01 6.50 -15.30
CA LYS A 75 -18.31 7.16 -15.14
C LYS A 75 -19.04 7.16 -16.47
N ARG A 76 -20.32 6.82 -16.46
CA ARG A 76 -21.18 6.93 -17.64
C ARG A 76 -21.82 8.31 -17.72
N VAL A 77 -21.60 8.98 -18.85
CA VAL A 77 -22.21 10.26 -19.14
C VAL A 77 -22.79 10.18 -20.56
N GLY A 78 -24.10 10.37 -20.69
CA GLY A 78 -24.78 10.35 -22.00
C GLY A 78 -24.62 9.03 -22.76
N GLY A 79 -24.55 7.90 -22.05
CA GLY A 79 -24.38 6.57 -22.65
C GLY A 79 -22.95 6.17 -23.00
N ALA A 80 -21.99 7.06 -22.84
CA ALA A 80 -20.56 6.78 -23.02
C ALA A 80 -19.87 6.63 -21.67
N ALA A 81 -18.88 5.72 -21.59
CA ALA A 81 -18.08 5.53 -20.41
C ALA A 81 -16.79 6.32 -20.51
N TYR A 82 -16.50 7.13 -19.50
CA TYR A 82 -15.28 7.94 -19.41
C TYR A 82 -14.45 7.51 -18.20
N GLN A 83 -13.13 7.55 -18.36
CA GLN A 83 -12.20 7.39 -17.25
C GLN A 83 -11.98 8.77 -16.64
N VAL A 84 -12.51 8.99 -15.44
CA VAL A 84 -12.53 10.31 -14.80
C VAL A 84 -11.49 10.35 -13.67
N PRO A 85 -10.48 11.24 -13.73
CA PRO A 85 -9.53 11.40 -12.63
C PRO A 85 -10.20 12.07 -11.44
N MET A 86 -9.89 11.57 -10.24
CA MET A 86 -10.44 12.05 -8.98
C MET A 86 -9.36 12.11 -7.92
N GLN A 87 -9.45 13.10 -7.04
CA GLN A 87 -8.58 13.15 -5.86
C GLN A 87 -8.94 12.02 -4.90
N VAL A 88 -7.92 11.47 -4.25
CA VAL A 88 -8.07 10.36 -3.31
C VAL A 88 -7.94 10.91 -1.90
N ASN A 89 -8.92 10.63 -1.03
CA ASN A 89 -8.85 11.03 0.37
C ASN A 89 -7.84 10.17 1.15
N ARG A 90 -7.49 10.60 2.37
CA ARG A 90 -6.45 9.94 3.18
C ARG A 90 -6.72 8.47 3.46
N ASN A 91 -7.97 8.12 3.78
CA ASN A 91 -8.33 6.74 4.08
C ASN A 91 -8.16 5.84 2.86
N ARG A 92 -8.60 6.32 1.72
CA ARG A 92 -8.47 5.61 0.44
C ARG A 92 -7.00 5.49 0.03
N GLN A 93 -6.21 6.55 0.21
CA GLN A 93 -4.77 6.52 -0.06
C GLN A 93 -4.08 5.42 0.73
N GLN A 94 -4.36 5.33 2.02
CA GLN A 94 -3.79 4.31 2.87
C GLN A 94 -4.21 2.91 2.43
N SER A 95 -5.49 2.71 2.13
CA SER A 95 -6.01 1.42 1.66
C SER A 95 -5.35 1.00 0.35
N LEU A 96 -5.20 1.91 -0.59
CA LEU A 96 -4.55 1.63 -1.87
C LEU A 96 -3.05 1.37 -1.70
N GLY A 97 -2.37 2.13 -0.85
CA GLY A 97 -0.96 1.92 -0.55
C GLY A 97 -0.70 0.53 -0.01
N ILE A 98 -1.48 0.10 0.96
CA ILE A 98 -1.39 -1.25 1.54
C ILE A 98 -1.70 -2.32 0.48
N ARG A 99 -2.79 -2.13 -0.27
CA ARG A 99 -3.22 -3.10 -1.29
C ARG A 99 -2.15 -3.29 -2.36
N TRP A 100 -1.60 -2.22 -2.87
CA TRP A 100 -0.60 -2.30 -3.94
C TRP A 100 0.72 -2.89 -3.44
N MET A 101 1.11 -2.59 -2.21
CA MET A 101 2.27 -3.23 -1.58
C MET A 101 2.07 -4.74 -1.48
N LEU A 102 0.91 -5.19 -1.00
CA LEU A 102 0.60 -6.62 -0.87
C LEU A 102 0.50 -7.31 -2.23
N GLN A 103 -0.09 -6.66 -3.23
CA GLN A 103 -0.12 -7.20 -4.59
C GLN A 103 1.29 -7.41 -5.15
N ALA A 104 2.16 -6.42 -4.98
CA ALA A 104 3.54 -6.52 -5.43
C ALA A 104 4.27 -7.69 -4.77
N VAL A 105 4.06 -7.90 -3.48
CA VAL A 105 4.64 -9.01 -2.74
C VAL A 105 4.09 -10.35 -3.23
N ARG A 106 2.78 -10.45 -3.42
CA ARG A 106 2.12 -11.70 -3.82
C ARG A 106 2.42 -12.11 -5.26
N GLU A 107 2.74 -11.17 -6.12
CA GLU A 107 3.13 -11.45 -7.50
C GLU A 107 4.51 -12.06 -7.63
N LYS A 108 5.38 -11.85 -6.67
CA LYS A 108 6.71 -12.44 -6.64
C LYS A 108 6.60 -13.92 -6.26
N LYS A 109 7.34 -14.78 -6.94
CA LYS A 109 7.31 -16.24 -6.72
C LYS A 109 8.69 -16.77 -6.34
N GLY A 110 8.69 -17.94 -5.72
CA GLY A 110 9.91 -18.71 -5.49
C GLY A 110 10.71 -18.33 -4.24
N ARG A 111 10.17 -17.43 -3.39
CA ARG A 111 10.84 -17.01 -2.16
C ARG A 111 9.84 -16.91 -1.00
N PRO A 112 10.31 -17.03 0.27
CA PRO A 112 9.44 -16.80 1.43
C PRO A 112 8.81 -15.41 1.44
N THR A 113 7.59 -15.32 1.93
CA THR A 113 6.81 -14.06 1.95
C THR A 113 7.52 -12.95 2.69
N HIS A 114 8.17 -13.25 3.82
CA HIS A 114 8.86 -12.22 4.60
C HIS A 114 10.06 -11.61 3.84
N GLU A 115 10.75 -12.40 3.02
CA GLU A 115 11.84 -11.89 2.17
C GLU A 115 11.30 -11.00 1.05
N LYS A 116 10.21 -11.43 0.40
CA LYS A 116 9.55 -10.65 -0.65
C LYS A 116 9.03 -9.32 -0.12
N LEU A 117 8.42 -9.36 1.07
CA LEU A 117 7.91 -8.14 1.72
C LEU A 117 9.04 -7.17 2.07
N ALA A 118 10.12 -7.68 2.67
CA ALA A 118 11.27 -6.84 3.01
C ALA A 118 11.88 -6.18 1.77
N GLU A 119 12.02 -6.92 0.69
CA GLU A 119 12.55 -6.41 -0.57
C GLU A 119 11.67 -5.29 -1.14
N GLU A 120 10.35 -5.50 -1.14
CA GLU A 120 9.41 -4.49 -1.66
C GLU A 120 9.39 -3.25 -0.79
N VAL A 121 9.43 -3.40 0.54
CA VAL A 121 9.50 -2.27 1.46
C VAL A 121 10.76 -1.44 1.23
N VAL A 122 11.91 -2.09 1.09
CA VAL A 122 13.18 -1.40 0.81
C VAL A 122 13.13 -0.68 -0.54
N ALA A 123 12.60 -1.34 -1.57
CA ALA A 123 12.45 -0.74 -2.89
C ALA A 123 11.53 0.48 -2.85
N ALA A 124 10.37 0.37 -2.21
CA ALA A 124 9.41 1.47 -2.08
C ALA A 124 9.98 2.63 -1.26
N TYR A 125 10.76 2.35 -0.22
CA TYR A 125 11.47 3.38 0.53
C TYR A 125 12.38 4.21 -0.38
N LYS A 126 13.02 3.56 -1.33
CA LYS A 126 13.89 4.21 -2.34
C LYS A 126 13.10 4.75 -3.55
N ARG A 127 11.77 4.73 -3.48
CA ARG A 127 10.87 5.13 -4.57
C ARG A 127 11.02 4.29 -5.83
N GLU A 128 11.24 3.00 -5.65
CA GLU A 128 11.39 2.01 -6.71
C GLU A 128 10.44 0.84 -6.44
N GLY A 129 10.43 -0.13 -7.34
CA GLY A 129 9.69 -1.38 -7.18
C GLY A 129 8.29 -1.35 -7.77
N ALA A 130 7.64 -2.51 -7.74
CA ALA A 130 6.35 -2.74 -8.43
C ALA A 130 5.21 -1.90 -7.85
N ALA A 131 5.18 -1.70 -6.53
CA ALA A 131 4.12 -0.90 -5.89
C ALA A 131 4.20 0.56 -6.30
N VAL A 132 5.40 1.14 -6.30
CA VAL A 132 5.63 2.53 -6.75
C VAL A 132 5.34 2.66 -8.24
N THR A 133 5.71 1.68 -9.04
CA THR A 133 5.40 1.65 -10.48
C THR A 133 3.89 1.66 -10.70
N LYS A 134 3.12 0.92 -9.90
CA LYS A 134 1.65 0.91 -9.95
C LYS A 134 1.10 2.30 -9.68
N ARG A 135 1.60 2.99 -8.64
CA ARG A 135 1.21 4.37 -8.34
C ARG A 135 1.50 5.30 -9.52
N ASP A 136 2.71 5.21 -10.07
CA ASP A 136 3.14 6.06 -11.17
C ASP A 136 2.28 5.84 -12.42
N ASN A 137 1.91 4.59 -12.70
CA ASN A 137 1.03 4.26 -13.82
C ASN A 137 -0.37 4.82 -13.61
N VAL A 138 -0.90 4.77 -12.40
CA VAL A 138 -2.22 5.35 -12.08
C VAL A 138 -2.18 6.88 -12.22
N HIS A 139 -1.12 7.54 -11.75
CA HIS A 139 -0.94 8.97 -11.91
C HIS A 139 -0.84 9.38 -13.39
N ARG A 140 -0.11 8.59 -14.17
CA ARG A 140 0.02 8.82 -15.62
C ARG A 140 -1.32 8.67 -16.34
N MET A 141 -2.11 7.66 -15.96
CA MET A 141 -3.44 7.45 -16.51
C MET A 141 -4.38 8.61 -16.14
N ALA A 142 -4.32 9.10 -14.90
CA ALA A 142 -5.11 10.25 -14.47
C ALA A 142 -4.71 11.51 -15.26
N ASP A 143 -3.42 11.72 -15.48
CA ASP A 143 -2.93 12.86 -16.28
C ASP A 143 -3.37 12.76 -17.74
N ALA A 144 -3.34 11.57 -18.33
CA ALA A 144 -3.79 11.33 -19.69
C ALA A 144 -5.30 11.61 -19.86
N ASN A 145 -6.09 11.47 -18.79
CA ASN A 145 -7.54 11.68 -18.80
C ASN A 145 -7.95 12.99 -18.12
N LYS A 146 -7.03 13.90 -17.89
CA LYS A 146 -7.31 15.17 -17.17
C LYS A 146 -8.41 16.00 -17.82
N ALA A 147 -8.61 15.88 -19.12
CA ALA A 147 -9.67 16.58 -19.85
C ALA A 147 -11.08 16.19 -19.36
N PHE A 148 -11.24 15.03 -18.75
CA PHE A 148 -12.51 14.54 -18.22
C PHE A 148 -12.71 14.83 -16.73
N ALA A 149 -11.80 15.56 -16.09
CA ALA A 149 -11.89 15.88 -14.67
C ALA A 149 -13.19 16.61 -14.30
N HIS A 150 -13.76 17.41 -15.22
CA HIS A 150 -15.01 18.10 -15.01
C HIS A 150 -16.21 17.17 -14.85
N PHE A 151 -16.09 15.89 -15.19
CA PHE A 151 -17.13 14.88 -14.94
C PHE A 151 -17.07 14.31 -13.52
N ALA A 152 -16.08 14.68 -12.70
CA ALA A 152 -15.91 14.15 -11.35
C ALA A 152 -17.16 14.40 -10.49
N TRP A 153 -17.47 13.46 -9.60
CA TRP A 153 -18.63 13.50 -8.70
C TRP A 153 -18.29 13.34 -7.23
#